data_0c868bfb3ae3c3cbbce55c8c420d016c
#
_entry.id   0c868bfb3ae3c3cbbce55c8c420d016c
#
_cell.length_a   1.000
_cell.length_b   1.000
_cell.length_c   1.000
_cell.angle_alpha   90.00
_cell.angle_beta   90.00
_cell.angle_gamma   90.00
#
_symmetry.space_group_name_H-M   'P 1'
#
loop_
_entity.id
_entity.type
_entity.pdbx_description
1 polymer ?
#
loop_
_entity_poly.entity_id
_entity_poly.type
_entity_poly.pdbx_seq_one_letter_code
_entity_poly.pdbx_strand_id
1 'polypeptide(L)'
;LGRAQQILDLTQAQSFGDIVSQVAVAADSAEPGQWIFGRGWHQDKWQPEDIDTVEGVPTNKSINQVAPDNPVYLVHASGHAAFANDAALRAAGVTGATDDPTGGTIVRDAQGRATGLLRENAQKLVEGSIAEYIALQTPAQRQQSLHEQVELAGQLALAHGITSFHDAGVGFDDI
;
A
#
# COMPACT_ATOMS: atom_id res chain seq x y z
N LEU A 1 12.01 11.12 0.07
CA LEU A 1 13.03 10.06 0.16
C LEU A 1 12.77 9.13 1.34
N GLY A 2 12.81 9.58 2.59
CA GLY A 2 12.70 8.74 3.79
C GLY A 2 11.36 7.99 3.88
N ARG A 3 10.24 8.65 3.60
CA ARG A 3 8.92 8.00 3.60
C ARG A 3 8.85 6.83 2.61
N ALA A 4 9.53 6.93 1.47
CA ALA A 4 9.57 5.84 0.50
C ALA A 4 10.38 4.62 0.99
N GLN A 5 11.24 4.79 1.99
CA GLN A 5 12.00 3.71 2.62
C GLN A 5 11.22 2.99 3.73
N GLN A 6 10.10 3.56 4.19
CA GLN A 6 9.23 2.96 5.21
C GLN A 6 8.11 2.10 4.62
N ILE A 7 7.99 2.03 3.30
CA ILE A 7 7.00 1.24 2.60
C ILE A 7 7.70 0.15 1.77
N LEU A 8 6.98 -0.91 1.42
CA LEU A 8 7.50 -1.97 0.57
C LEU A 8 7.81 -1.40 -0.84
N ASP A 9 9.06 -1.53 -1.27
CA ASP A 9 9.44 -1.24 -2.65
C ASP A 9 9.13 -2.45 -3.54
N LEU A 10 8.05 -2.34 -4.31
CA LEU A 10 7.55 -3.39 -5.19
C LEU A 10 8.04 -3.23 -6.64
N THR A 11 8.95 -2.31 -6.89
CA THR A 11 9.43 -2.00 -8.25
C THR A 11 10.19 -3.15 -8.90
N GLN A 12 10.78 -4.04 -8.10
CA GLN A 12 11.57 -5.18 -8.55
C GLN A 12 10.78 -6.50 -8.55
N ALA A 13 9.52 -6.50 -8.10
CA ALA A 13 8.69 -7.70 -8.08
C ALA A 13 8.47 -8.24 -9.51
N GLN A 14 8.84 -9.49 -9.74
CA GLN A 14 8.73 -10.20 -11.04
C GLN A 14 7.54 -11.14 -11.08
N SER A 15 6.81 -11.26 -9.96
CA SER A 15 5.60 -12.05 -9.85
C SER A 15 4.68 -11.46 -8.77
N PHE A 16 3.42 -11.87 -8.75
CA PHE A 16 2.54 -11.56 -7.63
C PHE A 16 2.97 -12.28 -6.35
N GLY A 17 3.55 -13.48 -6.50
CA GLY A 17 4.13 -14.23 -5.39
C GLY A 17 5.27 -13.49 -4.68
N ASP A 18 6.08 -12.71 -5.41
CA ASP A 18 7.11 -11.86 -4.80
C ASP A 18 6.48 -10.78 -3.91
N ILE A 19 5.37 -10.19 -4.36
CA ILE A 19 4.62 -9.19 -3.58
C ILE A 19 4.05 -9.84 -2.31
N VAL A 20 3.41 -11.00 -2.45
CA VAL A 20 2.84 -11.75 -1.31
C VAL A 20 3.94 -12.08 -0.29
N SER A 21 5.12 -12.49 -0.76
CA SER A 21 6.26 -12.80 0.11
C SER A 21 6.76 -11.57 0.88
N GLN A 22 6.85 -10.41 0.22
CA GLN A 22 7.25 -9.17 0.88
C GLN A 22 6.19 -8.72 1.91
N VAL A 23 4.90 -8.86 1.59
CA VAL A 23 3.81 -8.59 2.53
C VAL A 23 3.86 -9.53 3.73
N ALA A 24 4.14 -10.83 3.52
CA ALA A 24 4.28 -11.80 4.61
C ALA A 24 5.37 -11.40 5.60
N VAL A 25 6.56 -11.03 5.10
CA VAL A 25 7.67 -10.57 5.96
C VAL A 25 7.29 -9.32 6.74
N ALA A 26 6.59 -8.37 6.11
CA ALA A 26 6.13 -7.17 6.80
C ALA A 26 5.06 -7.49 7.86
N ALA A 27 4.13 -8.38 7.56
CA ALA A 27 3.07 -8.79 8.48
C ALA A 27 3.61 -9.53 9.71
N ASP A 28 4.64 -10.35 9.56
CA ASP A 28 5.30 -11.06 10.67
C ASP A 28 5.91 -10.09 11.71
N SER A 29 6.26 -8.88 11.29
CA SER A 29 6.88 -7.85 12.13
C SER A 29 5.89 -6.78 12.60
N ALA A 30 4.69 -6.75 12.03
CA ALA A 30 3.70 -5.72 12.31
C ALA A 30 2.79 -6.09 13.48
N GLU A 31 2.42 -5.10 14.30
CA GLU A 31 1.38 -5.28 15.31
C GLU A 31 0.01 -5.49 14.64
N PRO A 32 -0.90 -6.29 15.23
CA PRO A 32 -2.25 -6.45 14.68
C PRO A 32 -2.95 -5.11 14.47
N GLY A 33 -3.54 -4.91 13.29
CA GLY A 33 -4.17 -3.65 12.90
C GLY A 33 -3.21 -2.58 12.37
N GLN A 34 -1.92 -2.78 12.46
CA GLN A 34 -0.94 -1.91 11.81
C GLN A 34 -1.04 -2.02 10.29
N TRP A 35 -1.12 -0.88 9.61
CA TRP A 35 -1.18 -0.84 8.16
C TRP A 35 0.18 -1.15 7.51
N ILE A 36 0.13 -1.93 6.44
CA ILE A 36 1.28 -2.26 5.59
C ILE A 36 1.09 -1.54 4.26
N PHE A 37 2.04 -0.69 3.92
CA PHE A 37 2.03 0.07 2.67
C PHE A 37 3.09 -0.42 1.71
N GLY A 38 2.81 -0.33 0.42
CA GLY A 38 3.78 -0.61 -0.62
C GLY A 38 3.48 0.16 -1.90
N ARG A 39 4.47 0.27 -2.78
CA ARG A 39 4.32 0.95 -4.07
C ARG A 39 5.24 0.37 -5.13
N GLY A 40 4.80 0.48 -6.38
CA GLY A 40 5.66 0.26 -7.54
C GLY A 40 5.42 -1.05 -8.28
N TRP A 41 4.43 -1.85 -7.85
CA TRP A 41 4.08 -3.06 -8.60
C TRP A 41 3.54 -2.72 -10.00
N HIS A 42 3.80 -3.64 -10.95
CA HIS A 42 3.33 -3.50 -12.32
C HIS A 42 3.16 -4.88 -12.94
N GLN A 43 1.94 -5.26 -13.28
CA GLN A 43 1.59 -6.60 -13.77
C GLN A 43 2.34 -7.01 -15.05
N ASP A 44 2.70 -6.06 -15.90
CA ASP A 44 3.42 -6.37 -17.16
C ASP A 44 4.87 -6.86 -16.93
N LYS A 45 5.37 -6.75 -15.69
CA LYS A 45 6.68 -7.29 -15.29
C LYS A 45 6.58 -8.73 -14.79
N TRP A 46 5.37 -9.20 -14.49
CA TRP A 46 5.19 -10.47 -13.83
C TRP A 46 5.33 -11.64 -14.79
N GLN A 47 6.02 -12.67 -14.33
CA GLN A 47 6.00 -13.96 -14.99
C GLN A 47 4.61 -14.59 -14.82
N PRO A 48 4.14 -15.40 -15.79
CA PRO A 48 2.88 -16.11 -15.66
C PRO A 48 2.87 -17.00 -14.41
N GLU A 49 1.81 -16.90 -13.63
CA GLU A 49 1.57 -17.72 -12.45
C GLU A 49 0.19 -18.42 -12.60
N ASP A 50 0.07 -19.64 -12.06
CA ASP A 50 -1.21 -20.36 -12.03
C ASP A 50 -2.03 -19.91 -10.81
N ILE A 51 -2.57 -18.68 -10.91
CA ILE A 51 -3.38 -18.04 -9.86
C ILE A 51 -4.67 -17.47 -10.43
N ASP A 52 -5.69 -17.39 -9.58
CA ASP A 52 -6.97 -16.78 -9.95
C ASP A 52 -6.79 -15.31 -10.30
N THR A 53 -7.22 -14.91 -11.50
CA THR A 53 -7.19 -13.53 -11.95
C THR A 53 -8.59 -13.03 -12.32
N VAL A 54 -8.79 -11.73 -12.16
CA VAL A 54 -9.95 -11.00 -12.69
C VAL A 54 -9.41 -9.87 -13.56
N GLU A 55 -9.87 -9.80 -14.79
CA GLU A 55 -9.36 -8.84 -15.79
C GLU A 55 -7.82 -8.91 -15.96
N GLY A 56 -7.25 -10.11 -15.85
CA GLY A 56 -5.81 -10.35 -15.98
C GLY A 56 -4.96 -9.94 -14.79
N VAL A 57 -5.58 -9.55 -13.66
CA VAL A 57 -4.88 -9.15 -12.43
C VAL A 57 -5.27 -10.10 -11.30
N PRO A 58 -4.32 -10.55 -10.45
CA PRO A 58 -4.60 -11.40 -9.32
C PRO A 58 -5.62 -10.79 -8.36
N THR A 59 -6.33 -11.66 -7.61
CA THR A 59 -7.18 -11.21 -6.51
C THR A 59 -6.38 -11.08 -5.22
N ASN A 60 -6.97 -10.43 -4.21
CA ASN A 60 -6.32 -10.24 -2.91
C ASN A 60 -6.25 -11.49 -2.02
N LYS A 61 -6.70 -12.66 -2.50
CA LYS A 61 -6.77 -13.91 -1.72
C LYS A 61 -5.44 -14.28 -1.05
N SER A 62 -4.34 -14.26 -1.81
CA SER A 62 -3.03 -14.64 -1.28
C SER A 62 -2.51 -13.61 -0.26
N ILE A 63 -2.79 -12.32 -0.46
CA ILE A 63 -2.46 -11.27 0.51
C ILE A 63 -3.28 -11.45 1.80
N ASN A 64 -4.57 -11.82 1.69
CA ASN A 64 -5.42 -12.09 2.84
C ASN A 64 -4.90 -13.26 3.71
N GLN A 65 -4.27 -14.25 3.07
CA GLN A 65 -3.71 -15.40 3.79
C GLN A 65 -2.48 -15.05 4.63
N VAL A 66 -1.64 -14.16 4.14
CA VAL A 66 -0.38 -13.78 4.81
C VAL A 66 -0.52 -12.57 5.72
N ALA A 67 -1.55 -11.75 5.55
CA ALA A 67 -1.81 -10.56 6.36
C ALA A 67 -3.31 -10.45 6.74
N PRO A 68 -3.88 -11.44 7.48
CA PRO A 68 -5.31 -11.45 7.79
C PRO A 68 -5.73 -10.33 8.74
N ASP A 69 -4.84 -9.93 9.64
CA ASP A 69 -5.10 -8.96 10.71
C ASP A 69 -4.53 -7.57 10.44
N ASN A 70 -3.71 -7.45 9.40
CA ASN A 70 -3.07 -6.19 9.01
C ASN A 70 -3.69 -5.63 7.73
N PRO A 71 -4.23 -4.41 7.73
CA PRO A 71 -4.64 -3.75 6.50
C PRO A 71 -3.44 -3.54 5.57
N VAL A 72 -3.56 -3.96 4.32
CA VAL A 72 -2.52 -3.85 3.28
C VAL A 72 -3.01 -2.96 2.16
N TYR A 73 -2.20 -1.97 1.78
CA TYR A 73 -2.50 -1.07 0.68
C TYR A 73 -1.27 -0.87 -0.21
N LEU A 74 -1.32 -1.39 -1.43
CA LEU A 74 -0.20 -1.46 -2.36
C LEU A 74 -0.52 -0.67 -3.64
N VAL A 75 0.15 0.47 -3.82
CA VAL A 75 -0.08 1.38 -4.94
C VAL A 75 0.67 0.90 -6.19
N HIS A 76 0.00 0.84 -7.32
CA HIS A 76 0.59 0.55 -8.63
C HIS A 76 1.64 1.60 -9.03
N ALA A 77 2.59 1.23 -9.87
CA ALA A 77 3.65 2.11 -10.35
C ALA A 77 3.12 3.41 -10.97
N SER A 78 2.01 3.34 -11.73
CA SER A 78 1.37 4.52 -12.33
C SER A 78 0.64 5.43 -11.33
N GLY A 79 0.27 4.93 -10.15
CA GLY A 79 -0.60 5.63 -9.20
C GLY A 79 -2.10 5.56 -9.52
N HIS A 80 -2.50 4.94 -10.65
CA HIS A 80 -3.91 4.85 -11.08
C HIS A 80 -4.65 3.61 -10.57
N ALA A 81 -3.98 2.75 -9.81
CA ALA A 81 -4.59 1.58 -9.19
C ALA A 81 -3.90 1.27 -7.86
N ALA A 82 -4.61 0.57 -6.98
CA ALA A 82 -4.05 0.00 -5.77
C ALA A 82 -4.70 -1.35 -5.46
N PHE A 83 -3.93 -2.24 -4.80
CA PHE A 83 -4.45 -3.41 -4.12
C PHE A 83 -4.75 -3.09 -2.66
N ALA A 84 -5.92 -3.52 -2.20
CA ALA A 84 -6.31 -3.53 -0.80
C ALA A 84 -6.69 -4.96 -0.40
N ASN A 85 -6.18 -5.46 0.72
CA ASN A 85 -6.64 -6.74 1.25
C ASN A 85 -8.00 -6.59 1.96
N ASP A 86 -8.60 -7.69 2.38
CA ASP A 86 -9.90 -7.67 3.04
C ASP A 86 -9.89 -6.89 4.36
N ALA A 87 -8.76 -6.87 5.08
CA ALA A 87 -8.61 -6.07 6.28
C ALA A 87 -8.68 -4.56 5.97
N ALA A 88 -8.01 -4.10 4.89
CA ALA A 88 -8.08 -2.72 4.43
C ALA A 88 -9.46 -2.34 3.90
N LEU A 89 -10.10 -3.23 3.13
CA LEU A 89 -11.48 -3.02 2.63
C LEU A 89 -12.48 -2.94 3.79
N ARG A 90 -12.35 -3.80 4.82
CA ARG A 90 -13.20 -3.74 6.03
C ARG A 90 -13.00 -2.43 6.80
N ALA A 91 -11.74 -1.99 6.98
CA ALA A 91 -11.44 -0.72 7.64
C ALA A 91 -12.09 0.46 6.90
N ALA A 92 -12.16 0.39 5.57
CA ALA A 92 -12.77 1.41 4.73
C ALA A 92 -14.30 1.26 4.56
N GLY A 93 -14.92 0.24 5.15
CA GLY A 93 -16.34 -0.05 4.95
C GLY A 93 -16.70 -0.45 3.51
N VAL A 94 -15.71 -0.85 2.71
CA VAL A 94 -15.91 -1.27 1.31
C VAL A 94 -16.35 -2.73 1.29
N THR A 95 -17.47 -2.97 0.63
CA THR A 95 -18.08 -4.31 0.46
C THR A 95 -18.40 -4.56 -1.02
N GLY A 96 -18.86 -5.76 -1.34
CA GLY A 96 -19.38 -6.06 -2.68
C GLY A 96 -20.57 -5.19 -3.11
N ALA A 97 -21.34 -4.65 -2.13
CA ALA A 97 -22.49 -3.78 -2.38
C ALA A 97 -22.13 -2.28 -2.41
N THR A 98 -20.87 -1.91 -2.16
CA THR A 98 -20.44 -0.50 -2.25
C THR A 98 -20.44 -0.07 -3.71
N ASP A 99 -21.12 1.04 -4.02
CA ASP A 99 -21.16 1.58 -5.39
C ASP A 99 -19.78 2.06 -5.85
N ASP A 100 -19.51 1.95 -7.13
CA ASP A 100 -18.34 2.54 -7.74
C ASP A 100 -18.42 4.07 -7.66
N PRO A 101 -17.39 4.77 -7.15
CA PRO A 101 -17.40 6.22 -7.13
C PRO A 101 -17.23 6.79 -8.55
N THR A 102 -17.72 8.00 -8.77
CA THR A 102 -17.57 8.68 -10.05
C THR A 102 -16.12 8.72 -10.50
N GLY A 103 -15.83 8.16 -11.67
CA GLY A 103 -14.46 8.09 -12.21
C GLY A 103 -13.56 7.09 -11.51
N GLY A 104 -14.10 6.08 -10.84
CA GLY A 104 -13.33 4.99 -10.24
C GLY A 104 -14.08 3.66 -10.30
N THR A 105 -13.38 2.55 -10.15
CA THR A 105 -13.94 1.20 -10.22
C THR A 105 -13.40 0.33 -9.11
N ILE A 106 -14.30 -0.32 -8.36
CA ILE A 106 -13.98 -1.44 -7.49
C ILE A 106 -14.07 -2.71 -8.35
N VAL A 107 -12.95 -3.34 -8.64
CA VAL A 107 -12.94 -4.56 -9.45
C VAL A 107 -13.56 -5.71 -8.67
N ARG A 108 -14.51 -6.41 -9.28
CA ARG A 108 -15.29 -7.49 -8.65
C ARG A 108 -15.15 -8.79 -9.41
N ASP A 109 -15.22 -9.88 -8.68
CA ASP A 109 -15.31 -11.22 -9.27
C ASP A 109 -16.73 -11.53 -9.81
N ALA A 110 -16.90 -12.69 -10.42
CA ALA A 110 -18.18 -13.14 -10.96
C ALA A 110 -19.29 -13.30 -9.91
N GLN A 111 -18.94 -13.32 -8.62
CA GLN A 111 -19.87 -13.37 -7.50
C GLN A 111 -20.15 -11.98 -6.90
N GLY A 112 -19.64 -10.92 -7.50
CA GLY A 112 -19.80 -9.54 -7.04
C GLY A 112 -18.93 -9.16 -5.84
N ARG A 113 -17.95 -9.99 -5.44
CA ARG A 113 -17.04 -9.69 -4.34
C ARG A 113 -15.91 -8.79 -4.84
N ALA A 114 -15.52 -7.80 -4.04
CA ALA A 114 -14.36 -6.99 -4.34
C ALA A 114 -13.09 -7.86 -4.38
N THR A 115 -12.31 -7.74 -5.44
CA THR A 115 -11.07 -8.50 -5.64
C THR A 115 -9.87 -7.89 -4.93
N GLY A 116 -10.05 -6.71 -4.33
CA GLY A 116 -8.99 -5.89 -3.76
C GLY A 116 -8.41 -4.87 -4.73
N LEU A 117 -8.61 -5.02 -6.04
CA LEU A 117 -8.14 -4.04 -7.02
C LEU A 117 -9.08 -2.84 -7.09
N LEU A 118 -8.55 -1.66 -6.80
CA LEU A 118 -9.22 -0.37 -6.84
C LEU A 118 -8.57 0.49 -7.92
N ARG A 119 -9.39 1.03 -8.84
CA ARG A 119 -8.89 1.87 -9.94
C ARG A 119 -9.35 3.32 -9.77
N GLU A 120 -8.49 4.24 -10.14
CA GLU A 120 -8.74 5.68 -10.19
C GLU A 120 -9.35 6.19 -8.86
N ASN A 121 -10.47 6.88 -8.91
CA ASN A 121 -11.12 7.44 -7.73
C ASN A 121 -11.60 6.39 -6.70
N ALA A 122 -11.65 5.09 -7.05
CA ALA A 122 -11.99 4.05 -6.07
C ALA A 122 -10.92 3.91 -4.98
N GLN A 123 -9.68 4.30 -5.25
CA GLN A 123 -8.61 4.34 -4.26
C GLN A 123 -8.95 5.24 -3.05
N LYS A 124 -9.66 6.35 -3.29
CA LYS A 124 -10.09 7.30 -2.24
C LYS A 124 -10.98 6.69 -1.16
N LEU A 125 -11.67 5.59 -1.48
CA LEU A 125 -12.48 4.87 -0.49
C LEU A 125 -11.62 4.34 0.66
N VAL A 126 -10.40 3.88 0.36
CA VAL A 126 -9.45 3.35 1.36
C VAL A 126 -8.56 4.45 1.93
N GLU A 127 -8.19 5.44 1.13
CA GLU A 127 -7.34 6.57 1.55
C GLU A 127 -7.95 7.37 2.72
N GLY A 128 -9.28 7.46 2.80
CA GLY A 128 -9.97 8.05 3.94
C GLY A 128 -9.63 7.34 5.27
N SER A 129 -9.71 6.02 5.28
CA SER A 129 -9.38 5.22 6.47
C SER A 129 -7.88 5.22 6.79
N ILE A 130 -7.03 5.36 5.80
CA ILE A 130 -5.58 5.57 6.01
C ILE A 130 -5.36 6.91 6.72
N ALA A 131 -6.04 7.96 6.29
CA ALA A 131 -5.95 9.27 6.93
C ALA A 131 -6.43 9.23 8.39
N GLU A 132 -7.53 8.51 8.67
CA GLU A 132 -8.02 8.29 10.03
C GLU A 132 -7.00 7.51 10.88
N TYR A 133 -6.42 6.43 10.35
CA TYR A 133 -5.38 5.65 11.04
C TYR A 133 -4.17 6.54 11.39
N ILE A 134 -3.72 7.38 10.48
CA ILE A 134 -2.61 8.31 10.73
C ILE A 134 -3.00 9.35 11.79
N ALA A 135 -4.22 9.87 11.75
CA ALA A 135 -4.72 10.84 12.71
C ALA A 135 -4.81 10.29 14.16
N LEU A 136 -5.05 8.98 14.29
CA LEU A 136 -5.10 8.29 15.59
C LEU A 136 -3.72 8.05 16.19
N GLN A 137 -2.64 8.20 15.46
CA GLN A 137 -1.29 8.07 15.99
C GLN A 137 -1.03 9.14 17.07
N THR A 138 -0.40 8.74 18.15
CA THR A 138 0.02 9.67 19.20
C THR A 138 1.07 10.66 18.67
N PRO A 139 1.23 11.83 19.28
CA PRO A 139 2.31 12.76 18.92
C PRO A 139 3.71 12.11 18.96
N ALA A 140 3.94 11.23 19.94
CA ALA A 140 5.20 10.49 20.07
C ALA A 140 5.44 9.53 18.88
N GLN A 141 4.41 8.80 18.45
CA GLN A 141 4.51 7.90 17.29
C GLN A 141 4.77 8.68 16.00
N ARG A 142 4.08 9.81 15.80
CA ARG A 142 4.33 10.69 14.63
C ARG A 142 5.75 11.23 14.63
N GLN A 143 6.24 11.70 15.78
CA GLN A 143 7.59 12.23 15.91
C GLN A 143 8.64 11.14 15.65
N GLN A 144 8.44 9.94 16.18
CA GLN A 144 9.34 8.82 15.92
C GLN A 144 9.37 8.44 14.43
N SER A 145 8.21 8.32 13.78
CA SER A 145 8.13 8.04 12.35
C SER A 145 8.84 9.11 11.51
N LEU A 146 8.66 10.38 11.86
CA LEU A 146 9.34 11.49 11.18
C LEU A 146 10.87 11.42 11.39
N HIS A 147 11.33 11.13 12.59
CA HIS A 147 12.75 10.96 12.88
C HIS A 147 13.37 9.83 12.04
N GLU A 148 12.72 8.68 11.99
CA GLU A 148 13.14 7.54 11.15
C GLU A 148 13.18 7.92 9.66
N GLN A 149 12.19 8.70 9.18
CA GLN A 149 12.18 9.18 7.79
C GLN A 149 13.38 10.07 7.48
N VAL A 150 13.74 10.96 8.40
CA VAL A 150 14.90 11.85 8.24
C VAL A 150 16.20 11.04 8.23
N GLU A 151 16.34 10.08 9.14
CA GLU A 151 17.52 9.19 9.18
C GLU A 151 17.67 8.38 7.90
N LEU A 152 16.59 7.72 7.44
CA LEU A 152 16.60 6.92 6.22
C LEU A 152 16.89 7.78 4.97
N ALA A 153 16.32 9.00 4.91
CA ALA A 153 16.62 9.94 3.83
C ALA A 153 18.10 10.35 3.83
N GLY A 154 18.65 10.63 5.01
CA GLY A 154 20.05 11.00 5.18
C GLY A 154 20.98 9.86 4.77
N GLN A 155 20.72 8.64 5.23
CA GLN A 155 21.51 7.46 4.86
C GLN A 155 21.50 7.23 3.35
N LEU A 156 20.34 7.30 2.71
CA LEU A 156 20.20 7.15 1.26
C LEU A 156 20.95 8.24 0.51
N ALA A 157 20.81 9.50 0.92
CA ALA A 157 21.52 10.62 0.32
C ALA A 157 23.04 10.44 0.39
N LEU A 158 23.56 10.10 1.57
CA LEU A 158 25.01 9.87 1.78
C LEU A 158 25.52 8.68 0.97
N ALA A 159 24.76 7.58 0.87
CA ALA A 159 25.12 6.43 0.06
C ALA A 159 25.29 6.79 -1.43
N HIS A 160 24.60 7.83 -1.90
CA HIS A 160 24.71 8.35 -3.27
C HIS A 160 25.63 9.59 -3.38
N GLY A 161 26.38 9.93 -2.34
CA GLY A 161 27.30 11.09 -2.34
C GLY A 161 26.57 12.44 -2.32
N ILE A 162 25.28 12.47 -1.98
CA ILE A 162 24.47 13.69 -1.87
C ILE A 162 24.65 14.26 -0.45
N THR A 163 25.20 15.45 -0.33
CA THR A 163 25.46 16.10 0.97
C THR A 163 24.43 17.18 1.31
N SER A 164 23.59 17.56 0.35
CA SER A 164 22.54 18.57 0.56
C SER A 164 21.39 18.35 -0.43
N PHE A 165 20.16 18.45 0.02
CA PHE A 165 18.96 18.44 -0.82
C PHE A 165 17.89 19.34 -0.20
N HIS A 166 16.91 19.73 -1.02
CA HIS A 166 15.76 20.50 -0.58
C HIS A 166 14.49 19.69 -0.78
N ASP A 167 13.62 19.69 0.22
CA ASP A 167 12.28 19.16 0.12
C ASP A 167 11.28 20.32 0.13
N ALA A 168 10.54 20.47 -0.99
CA ALA A 168 9.54 21.52 -1.14
C ALA A 168 8.13 21.06 -0.70
N GLY A 169 7.99 19.80 -0.25
CA GLY A 169 6.73 19.18 0.13
C GLY A 169 6.54 19.01 1.64
N VAL A 170 7.38 19.63 2.46
CA VAL A 170 7.30 19.53 3.92
C VAL A 170 6.30 20.55 4.46
N GLY A 171 5.37 20.09 5.31
CA GLY A 171 4.44 20.96 6.02
C GLY A 171 5.10 21.64 7.23
N PHE A 172 4.48 22.72 7.73
CA PHE A 172 4.99 23.42 8.92
C PHE A 172 4.95 22.54 10.18
N ASP A 173 4.07 21.55 10.23
CA ASP A 173 3.95 20.62 11.36
C ASP A 173 5.04 19.52 11.35
N ASP A 174 5.83 19.44 10.27
CA ASP A 174 6.89 18.45 10.06
C ASP A 174 8.30 19.07 10.30
N ILE A 175 8.37 20.34 10.70
CA ILE A 175 9.59 21.07 11.03
C ILE A 175 9.67 21.26 12.55
#